data_1f75593017f132a797753ffb9ca2809e
#
_entry.id   1f75593017f132a797753ffb9ca2809e
#
_cell.length_a   1.000
_cell.length_b   1.000
_cell.length_c   1.000
_cell.angle_alpha   90.00
_cell.angle_beta   90.00
_cell.angle_gamma   90.00
#
_symmetry.space_group_name_H-M   'P 1'
#
loop_
_entity.id
_entity.type
_entity.pdbx_description
1 polymer ?
#
loop_
_entity_poly.entity_id
_entity_poly.type
_entity_poly.pdbx_seq_one_letter_code
_entity_poly.pdbx_strand_id
1 'polypeptide(L)'
;MNERTTEELVRVIEIDGRDCLFFRAFPINVAIIRGTTADPDGNITMEREALTLEGLAIAMAAHNSGGIVIAQVERIAERHTLPSRQVKIPGILVDCVVVAEQPEYHMQTFVEAYSPGFAGEIRVPASMVPTLAMSERKIIARRAALELRPNSVVNLGIGMPEGVASVAAEEGLVELITLTAEPGVIGGIP
;
A
#
# COMPACT_ATOMS: atom_id res chain seq x y z
N MET A 1 -9.08 24.45 -8.25
CA MET A 1 -10.38 24.63 -7.57
C MET A 1 -11.45 24.78 -8.65
N ASN A 2 -12.66 24.35 -8.38
CA ASN A 2 -13.79 24.42 -9.31
C ASN A 2 -15.00 25.05 -8.60
N GLU A 3 -16.10 25.22 -9.31
CA GLU A 3 -17.32 25.87 -8.78
C GLU A 3 -17.93 25.18 -7.54
N ARG A 4 -17.57 23.91 -7.27
CA ARG A 4 -18.02 23.16 -6.10
C ARG A 4 -17.12 23.34 -4.87
N THR A 5 -15.97 23.99 -5.03
CA THR A 5 -15.04 24.23 -3.93
C THR A 5 -15.58 25.36 -3.06
N THR A 6 -16.05 25.01 -1.87
CA THR A 6 -16.65 25.95 -0.90
C THR A 6 -15.64 26.51 0.09
N GLU A 7 -14.50 25.86 0.25
CA GLU A 7 -13.42 26.27 1.15
C GLU A 7 -12.06 26.15 0.46
N GLU A 8 -11.22 27.13 0.62
CA GLU A 8 -9.86 27.11 0.06
C GLU A 8 -8.91 26.31 0.97
N LEU A 9 -8.74 25.03 0.68
CA LEU A 9 -7.81 24.14 1.37
C LEU A 9 -6.42 24.12 0.75
N VAL A 10 -6.30 24.52 -0.52
CA VAL A 10 -5.05 24.49 -1.29
C VAL A 10 -4.85 25.85 -1.96
N ARG A 11 -3.69 26.44 -1.76
CA ARG A 11 -3.32 27.71 -2.41
C ARG A 11 -1.89 27.66 -2.93
N VAL A 12 -1.57 28.47 -3.92
CA VAL A 12 -0.20 28.68 -4.37
C VAL A 12 0.47 29.68 -3.44
N ILE A 13 1.64 29.33 -2.96
CA ILE A 13 2.53 30.23 -2.20
C ILE A 13 3.92 30.20 -2.83
N GLU A 14 4.61 31.33 -2.78
CA GLU A 14 6.01 31.40 -3.21
C GLU A 14 6.94 31.03 -2.04
N ILE A 15 7.86 30.09 -2.27
CA ILE A 15 8.94 29.73 -1.36
C ILE A 15 10.24 29.78 -2.14
N ASP A 16 11.17 30.62 -1.73
CA ASP A 16 12.50 30.79 -2.37
C ASP A 16 12.41 31.02 -3.89
N GLY A 17 11.45 31.86 -4.33
CA GLY A 17 11.23 32.19 -5.74
C GLY A 17 10.62 31.08 -6.57
N ARG A 18 9.99 30.09 -5.95
CA ARG A 18 9.28 28.99 -6.61
C ARG A 18 7.84 28.90 -6.15
N ASP A 19 6.94 28.73 -7.07
CA ASP A 19 5.54 28.47 -6.78
C ASP A 19 5.38 27.07 -6.20
N CYS A 20 4.82 27.00 -4.99
CA CYS A 20 4.50 25.76 -4.28
C CYS A 20 3.02 25.68 -3.96
N LEU A 21 2.46 24.47 -4.01
CA LEU A 21 1.12 24.22 -3.52
C LEU A 21 1.16 24.05 -2.00
N PHE A 22 0.49 24.94 -1.29
CA PHE A 22 0.31 24.85 0.15
C PHE A 22 -1.03 24.19 0.45
N PHE A 23 -0.98 23.03 1.12
CA PHE A 23 -2.14 22.31 1.61
C PHE A 23 -2.39 22.67 3.07
N ARG A 24 -3.52 23.28 3.34
CA ARG A 24 -3.91 23.64 4.70
C ARG A 24 -4.20 22.37 5.49
N ALA A 25 -3.62 22.25 6.71
CA ALA A 25 -3.96 21.17 7.61
C ALA A 25 -5.40 21.30 8.11
N PHE A 26 -6.05 20.16 8.31
CA PHE A 26 -7.38 20.07 8.94
C PHE A 26 -7.35 19.00 10.03
N PRO A 27 -8.18 19.11 11.07
CA PRO A 27 -8.17 18.17 12.17
C PRO A 27 -8.65 16.78 11.73
N ILE A 28 -7.95 15.75 12.21
CA ILE A 28 -8.31 14.35 12.03
C ILE A 28 -8.78 13.81 13.37
N ASN A 29 -10.04 13.40 13.47
CA ASN A 29 -10.63 12.97 14.72
C ASN A 29 -10.36 11.50 15.02
N VAL A 30 -10.30 10.65 14.00
CA VAL A 30 -10.09 9.21 14.13
C VAL A 30 -9.21 8.71 13.02
N ALA A 31 -8.18 7.93 13.36
CA ALA A 31 -7.43 7.11 12.43
C ALA A 31 -7.77 5.64 12.68
N ILE A 32 -8.02 4.91 11.60
CA ILE A 32 -8.15 3.44 11.63
C ILE A 32 -7.02 2.90 10.79
N ILE A 33 -6.13 2.16 11.42
CA ILE A 33 -4.95 1.56 10.80
C ILE A 33 -4.93 0.07 11.04
N ARG A 34 -4.10 -0.64 10.31
CA ARG A 34 -3.89 -2.06 10.55
C ARG A 34 -2.40 -2.39 10.66
N GLY A 35 -2.11 -3.53 11.25
CA GLY A 35 -0.79 -4.11 11.34
C GLY A 35 -0.88 -5.59 11.63
N THR A 36 0.23 -6.29 11.72
CA THR A 36 0.24 -7.73 11.94
C THR A 36 0.25 -8.08 13.43
N THR A 37 1.22 -7.57 14.15
CA THR A 37 1.42 -7.87 15.58
C THR A 37 1.52 -6.58 16.37
N ALA A 38 0.81 -6.51 17.49
CA ALA A 38 1.01 -5.45 18.48
C ALA A 38 1.57 -6.04 19.78
N ASP A 39 2.20 -5.21 20.60
CA ASP A 39 2.50 -5.52 21.98
C ASP A 39 1.54 -4.77 22.95
N PRO A 40 1.56 -5.07 24.26
CA PRO A 40 0.73 -4.38 25.23
C PRO A 40 0.99 -2.88 25.39
N ASP A 41 2.11 -2.38 24.86
CA ASP A 41 2.44 -0.96 24.83
C ASP A 41 1.94 -0.26 23.56
N GLY A 42 1.24 -1.00 22.66
CA GLY A 42 0.68 -0.49 21.42
C GLY A 42 1.69 -0.36 20.27
N ASN A 43 2.91 -0.88 20.42
CA ASN A 43 3.86 -0.92 19.30
C ASN A 43 3.39 -1.94 18.25
N ILE A 44 3.44 -1.56 16.99
CA ILE A 44 2.87 -2.35 15.89
C ILE A 44 3.93 -2.68 14.85
N THR A 45 3.98 -3.95 14.46
CA THR A 45 4.76 -4.45 13.33
C THR A 45 3.83 -4.83 12.17
N MET A 46 4.40 -4.94 10.96
CA MET A 46 3.63 -5.16 9.72
C MET A 46 4.23 -6.30 8.88
N GLU A 47 4.77 -7.31 9.53
CA GLU A 47 5.53 -8.38 8.89
C GLU A 47 4.71 -9.24 7.92
N ARG A 48 3.39 -9.29 8.09
CA ARG A 48 2.49 -10.03 7.17
C ARG A 48 1.60 -9.13 6.31
N GLU A 49 1.74 -7.83 6.46
CA GLU A 49 1.02 -6.89 5.60
C GLU A 49 1.64 -6.87 4.20
N ALA A 50 0.81 -6.79 3.17
CA ALA A 50 1.30 -6.65 1.80
C ALA A 50 2.03 -5.32 1.59
N LEU A 51 1.57 -4.27 2.29
CA LEU A 51 2.11 -2.91 2.19
C LEU A 51 2.07 -2.24 3.56
N THR A 52 3.06 -1.40 3.86
CA THR A 52 3.05 -0.56 5.06
C THR A 52 2.25 0.72 4.85
N LEU A 53 2.11 1.17 3.61
CA LEU A 53 1.38 2.39 3.20
C LEU A 53 1.70 3.60 4.09
N GLU A 54 0.71 4.47 4.28
CA GLU A 54 0.81 5.68 5.08
C GLU A 54 0.42 5.48 6.56
N GLY A 55 0.37 4.24 7.06
CA GLY A 55 -0.12 3.93 8.41
C GLY A 55 0.51 4.80 9.50
N LEU A 56 1.83 5.03 9.45
CA LEU A 56 2.51 5.91 10.39
C LEU A 56 2.06 7.38 10.24
N ALA A 57 1.97 7.88 9.00
CA ALA A 57 1.57 9.26 8.75
C ALA A 57 0.11 9.51 9.17
N ILE A 58 -0.78 8.54 8.94
CA ILE A 58 -2.19 8.58 9.35
C ILE A 58 -2.28 8.63 10.89
N ALA A 59 -1.54 7.75 11.59
CA ALA A 59 -1.51 7.74 13.05
C ALA A 59 -0.99 9.07 13.60
N MET A 60 0.11 9.61 13.04
CA MET A 60 0.66 10.91 13.44
C MET A 60 -0.33 12.05 13.21
N ALA A 61 -1.03 12.05 12.08
CA ALA A 61 -2.00 13.10 11.75
C ALA A 61 -3.15 13.15 12.75
N ALA A 62 -3.72 11.99 13.11
CA ALA A 62 -4.78 11.91 14.11
C ALA A 62 -4.27 12.27 15.52
N HIS A 63 -3.16 11.68 15.94
CA HIS A 63 -2.56 11.94 17.25
C HIS A 63 -2.24 13.45 17.44
N ASN A 64 -1.60 14.07 16.46
CA ASN A 64 -1.24 15.50 16.50
C ASN A 64 -2.47 16.42 16.43
N SER A 65 -3.60 15.93 15.93
CA SER A 65 -4.88 16.65 15.94
C SER A 65 -5.67 16.48 17.25
N GLY A 66 -5.17 15.68 18.21
CA GLY A 66 -5.89 15.30 19.41
C GLY A 66 -7.02 14.27 19.14
N GLY A 67 -6.93 13.56 18.03
CA GLY A 67 -7.85 12.48 17.66
C GLY A 67 -7.44 11.14 18.25
N ILE A 68 -8.17 10.09 17.90
CA ILE A 68 -8.01 8.71 18.40
C ILE A 68 -7.42 7.84 17.28
N VAL A 69 -6.43 7.03 17.63
CA VAL A 69 -5.81 6.05 16.71
C VAL A 69 -6.20 4.64 17.14
N ILE A 70 -6.96 3.96 16.28
CA ILE A 70 -7.40 2.58 16.44
C ILE A 70 -6.61 1.70 15.47
N ALA A 71 -5.96 0.68 16.00
CA ALA A 71 -5.20 -0.27 15.18
C ALA A 71 -5.81 -1.67 15.26
N GLN A 72 -6.16 -2.26 14.13
CA GLN A 72 -6.52 -3.67 14.06
C GLN A 72 -5.27 -4.51 13.78
N VAL A 73 -5.09 -5.59 14.52
CA VAL A 73 -3.96 -6.51 14.37
C VAL A 73 -4.42 -7.96 14.34
N GLU A 74 -3.56 -8.83 13.81
CA GLU A 74 -3.79 -10.27 13.79
C GLU A 74 -3.58 -10.89 15.18
N ARG A 75 -2.61 -10.38 15.95
CA ARG A 75 -2.21 -10.95 17.24
C ARG A 75 -1.52 -9.97 18.18
N ILE A 76 -1.44 -10.35 19.45
CA ILE A 76 -0.65 -9.66 20.47
C ILE A 76 0.58 -10.49 20.82
N ALA A 77 1.73 -9.87 20.83
CA ALA A 77 2.98 -10.43 21.37
C ALA A 77 3.15 -10.06 22.84
N GLU A 78 4.02 -10.76 23.55
CA GLU A 78 4.42 -10.36 24.90
C GLU A 78 5.18 -9.02 24.86
N ARG A 79 5.08 -8.29 25.96
CA ARG A 79 5.79 -7.00 26.13
C ARG A 79 7.29 -7.15 25.89
N HIS A 80 7.86 -6.23 25.14
CA HIS A 80 9.29 -6.18 24.81
C HIS A 80 9.84 -7.34 23.96
N THR A 81 8.96 -8.10 23.30
CA THR A 81 9.41 -9.20 22.40
C THR A 81 9.43 -8.82 20.93
N LEU A 82 8.79 -7.70 20.55
CA LEU A 82 8.83 -7.22 19.17
C LEU A 82 10.24 -6.74 18.80
N PRO A 83 10.77 -7.13 17.61
CA PRO A 83 12.01 -6.57 17.10
C PRO A 83 11.85 -5.05 16.90
N SER A 84 12.56 -4.24 17.68
CA SER A 84 12.40 -2.80 17.68
C SER A 84 12.57 -2.12 16.31
N ARG A 85 13.42 -2.69 15.44
CA ARG A 85 13.64 -2.22 14.07
C ARG A 85 12.47 -2.52 13.13
N GLN A 86 11.57 -3.44 13.49
CA GLN A 86 10.38 -3.82 12.72
C GLN A 86 9.13 -3.09 13.18
N VAL A 87 9.18 -2.40 14.30
CA VAL A 87 8.07 -1.53 14.73
C VAL A 87 7.89 -0.42 13.70
N LYS A 88 6.74 -0.42 13.04
CA LYS A 88 6.36 0.56 12.03
C LYS A 88 5.56 1.71 12.62
N ILE A 89 4.77 1.42 13.66
CA ILE A 89 3.98 2.41 14.37
C ILE A 89 4.29 2.30 15.85
N PRO A 90 4.94 3.31 16.44
CA PRO A 90 5.23 3.35 17.87
C PRO A 90 3.94 3.43 18.70
N GLY A 91 3.91 2.72 19.82
CA GLY A 91 2.74 2.67 20.70
C GLY A 91 2.28 4.01 21.25
N ILE A 92 3.18 4.98 21.37
CA ILE A 92 2.83 6.33 21.80
C ILE A 92 1.78 7.01 20.88
N LEU A 93 1.63 6.54 19.66
CA LEU A 93 0.66 7.05 18.68
C LEU A 93 -0.67 6.28 18.70
N VAL A 94 -0.77 5.18 19.45
CA VAL A 94 -1.90 4.24 19.37
C VAL A 94 -2.71 4.30 20.65
N ASP A 95 -4.00 4.57 20.55
CA ASP A 95 -4.91 4.65 21.70
C ASP A 95 -5.65 3.33 21.94
N CYS A 96 -5.91 2.57 20.89
CA CYS A 96 -6.67 1.33 20.97
C CYS A 96 -6.14 0.28 19.99
N VAL A 97 -5.98 -0.95 20.49
CA VAL A 97 -5.63 -2.12 19.68
C VAL A 97 -6.80 -3.09 19.67
N VAL A 98 -7.24 -3.48 18.48
CA VAL A 98 -8.29 -4.46 18.24
C VAL A 98 -7.66 -5.69 17.63
N VAL A 99 -7.81 -6.85 18.26
CA VAL A 99 -7.35 -8.13 17.71
C VAL A 99 -8.47 -8.74 16.87
N ALA A 100 -8.15 -9.13 15.64
CA ALA A 100 -9.09 -9.84 14.78
C ALA A 100 -9.40 -11.22 15.39
N GLU A 101 -10.68 -11.50 15.64
CA GLU A 101 -11.11 -12.75 16.26
C GLU A 101 -10.95 -13.95 15.33
N GLN A 102 -11.02 -13.72 14.03
CA GLN A 102 -10.92 -14.74 12.99
C GLN A 102 -10.00 -14.26 11.86
N PRO A 103 -9.26 -15.16 11.20
CA PRO A 103 -8.36 -14.79 10.10
C PRO A 103 -9.08 -14.04 8.97
N GLU A 104 -10.35 -14.36 8.71
CA GLU A 104 -11.19 -13.74 7.68
C GLU A 104 -11.47 -12.25 7.95
N TYR A 105 -11.31 -11.80 9.20
CA TYR A 105 -11.44 -10.39 9.55
C TYR A 105 -10.17 -9.60 9.38
N HIS A 106 -9.07 -10.29 9.05
CA HIS A 106 -7.75 -9.69 8.85
C HIS A 106 -7.04 -10.23 7.61
N MET A 107 -7.76 -10.41 6.53
CA MET A 107 -7.19 -10.90 5.26
C MET A 107 -6.16 -9.90 4.71
N GLN A 108 -5.10 -10.42 4.13
CA GLN A 108 -4.04 -9.62 3.52
C GLN A 108 -4.54 -8.89 2.25
N THR A 109 -5.38 -9.58 1.46
CA THR A 109 -6.10 -9.01 0.31
C THR A 109 -7.56 -9.43 0.35
N PHE A 110 -8.38 -8.98 -0.61
CA PHE A 110 -9.78 -9.38 -0.70
C PHE A 110 -10.00 -10.88 -0.97
N VAL A 111 -8.99 -11.59 -1.49
CA VAL A 111 -9.11 -13.00 -1.89
C VAL A 111 -8.12 -13.91 -1.19
N GLU A 112 -7.05 -13.35 -0.63
CA GLU A 112 -5.97 -14.09 0.02
C GLU A 112 -5.94 -13.77 1.52
N ALA A 113 -6.06 -14.79 2.35
CA ALA A 113 -5.84 -14.62 3.78
C ALA A 113 -4.38 -14.25 4.05
N TYR A 114 -3.46 -14.91 3.36
CA TYR A 114 -2.02 -14.63 3.47
C TYR A 114 -1.24 -15.22 2.29
N SER A 115 -0.35 -14.41 1.73
CA SER A 115 0.67 -14.83 0.77
C SER A 115 2.04 -14.30 1.20
N PRO A 116 3.04 -15.17 1.41
CA PRO A 116 4.38 -14.76 1.79
C PRO A 116 5.09 -13.97 0.68
N GLY A 117 4.64 -14.11 -0.58
CA GLY A 117 5.12 -13.31 -1.70
C GLY A 117 4.72 -11.84 -1.56
N PHE A 118 3.49 -11.57 -1.13
CA PHE A 118 3.01 -10.20 -0.89
C PHE A 118 3.65 -9.56 0.34
N ALA A 119 3.92 -10.34 1.38
CA ALA A 119 4.64 -9.86 2.56
C ALA A 119 6.15 -9.66 2.32
N GLY A 120 6.67 -10.12 1.18
CA GLY A 120 8.10 -10.04 0.87
C GLY A 120 8.98 -11.05 1.61
N GLU A 121 8.40 -12.04 2.28
CA GLU A 121 9.14 -13.12 2.94
C GLU A 121 9.85 -14.01 1.93
N ILE A 122 9.24 -14.20 0.78
CA ILE A 122 9.81 -14.96 -0.34
C ILE A 122 9.76 -14.14 -1.64
N ARG A 123 10.62 -14.51 -2.57
CA ARG A 123 10.55 -14.03 -3.96
C ARG A 123 9.88 -15.08 -4.82
N VAL A 124 8.82 -14.70 -5.53
CA VAL A 124 8.12 -15.56 -6.47
C VAL A 124 8.77 -15.41 -7.84
N PRO A 125 9.29 -16.49 -8.46
CA PRO A 125 9.85 -16.42 -9.80
C PRO A 125 8.78 -16.00 -10.83
N ALA A 126 9.16 -15.16 -11.80
CA ALA A 126 8.23 -14.70 -12.85
C ALA A 126 7.62 -15.88 -13.64
N SER A 127 8.35 -17.00 -13.76
CA SER A 127 7.86 -18.23 -14.40
C SER A 127 6.70 -18.92 -13.66
N MET A 128 6.46 -18.56 -12.40
CA MET A 128 5.33 -19.08 -11.62
C MET A 128 4.07 -18.20 -11.70
N VAL A 129 4.17 -17.05 -12.35
CA VAL A 129 3.00 -16.20 -12.57
C VAL A 129 2.05 -16.90 -13.54
N PRO A 130 0.77 -17.07 -13.17
CA PRO A 130 -0.18 -17.74 -14.04
C PRO A 130 -0.35 -17.02 -15.37
N THR A 131 -0.34 -17.77 -16.46
CA THR A 131 -0.63 -17.20 -17.79
C THR A 131 -2.10 -16.83 -17.92
N LEU A 132 -2.39 -15.71 -18.55
CA LEU A 132 -3.77 -15.34 -18.86
C LEU A 132 -4.38 -16.32 -19.87
N ALA A 133 -5.58 -16.82 -19.55
CA ALA A 133 -6.36 -17.58 -20.54
C ALA A 133 -6.70 -16.69 -21.76
N MET A 134 -6.75 -17.30 -22.95
CA MET A 134 -7.11 -16.57 -24.17
C MET A 134 -8.54 -16.03 -24.05
N SER A 135 -8.67 -14.72 -24.17
CA SER A 135 -9.92 -13.96 -24.03
C SER A 135 -9.75 -12.57 -24.65
N GLU A 136 -10.81 -11.79 -24.75
CA GLU A 136 -10.72 -10.39 -25.16
C GLU A 136 -9.79 -9.61 -24.27
N ARG A 137 -9.80 -9.89 -22.97
CA ARG A 137 -8.87 -9.27 -21.99
C ARG A 137 -7.40 -9.51 -22.35
N LYS A 138 -7.06 -10.76 -22.71
CA LYS A 138 -5.68 -11.09 -23.13
C LYS A 138 -5.30 -10.40 -24.43
N ILE A 139 -6.21 -10.34 -25.40
CA ILE A 139 -5.97 -9.65 -26.67
C ILE A 139 -5.69 -8.16 -26.45
N ILE A 140 -6.51 -7.51 -25.62
CA ILE A 140 -6.32 -6.09 -25.26
C ILE A 140 -4.98 -5.89 -24.56
N ALA A 141 -4.67 -6.74 -23.57
CA ALA A 141 -3.43 -6.68 -22.83
C ALA A 141 -2.19 -6.87 -23.73
N ARG A 142 -2.24 -7.83 -24.68
CA ARG A 142 -1.16 -8.04 -25.66
C ARG A 142 -0.99 -6.85 -26.59
N ARG A 143 -2.10 -6.28 -27.06
CA ARG A 143 -2.01 -5.07 -27.88
C ARG A 143 -1.37 -3.90 -27.11
N ALA A 144 -1.73 -3.72 -25.85
CA ALA A 144 -1.15 -2.69 -24.99
C ALA A 144 0.34 -2.98 -24.67
N ALA A 145 0.70 -4.25 -24.48
CA ALA A 145 2.09 -4.64 -24.22
C ALA A 145 3.06 -4.27 -25.36
N LEU A 146 2.57 -4.15 -26.61
CA LEU A 146 3.37 -3.68 -27.75
C LEU A 146 3.84 -2.22 -27.60
N GLU A 147 3.26 -1.45 -26.71
CA GLU A 147 3.68 -0.07 -26.43
C GLU A 147 4.79 0.01 -25.36
N LEU A 148 5.10 -1.12 -24.70
CA LEU A 148 6.18 -1.18 -23.70
C LEU A 148 7.53 -0.96 -24.38
N ARG A 149 8.34 -0.12 -23.78
CA ARG A 149 9.69 0.19 -24.26
C ARG A 149 10.73 -0.23 -23.25
N PRO A 150 11.88 -0.78 -23.67
CA PRO A 150 12.97 -1.10 -22.75
C PRO A 150 13.35 0.11 -21.88
N ASN A 151 13.66 -0.14 -20.61
CA ASN A 151 14.02 0.85 -19.59
C ASN A 151 12.93 1.87 -19.27
N SER A 152 11.67 1.61 -19.65
CA SER A 152 10.55 2.46 -19.23
C SER A 152 10.06 2.09 -17.84
N VAL A 153 9.51 3.09 -17.14
CA VAL A 153 8.72 2.90 -15.92
C VAL A 153 7.25 2.91 -16.33
N VAL A 154 6.53 1.85 -15.98
CA VAL A 154 5.15 1.63 -16.40
C VAL A 154 4.26 1.52 -15.18
N ASN A 155 3.35 2.48 -15.01
CA ASN A 155 2.34 2.44 -13.97
C ASN A 155 1.08 1.76 -14.52
N LEU A 156 0.65 0.68 -13.87
CA LEU A 156 -0.55 -0.06 -14.22
C LEU A 156 -1.63 0.15 -13.15
N GLY A 157 -2.82 0.52 -13.61
CA GLY A 157 -4.01 0.59 -12.75
C GLY A 157 -4.67 -0.77 -12.58
N ILE A 158 -5.63 -0.82 -11.66
CA ILE A 158 -6.43 -2.01 -11.35
C ILE A 158 -7.37 -2.33 -12.53
N GLY A 159 -7.64 -3.62 -12.76
CA GLY A 159 -8.59 -4.11 -13.74
C GLY A 159 -7.92 -4.49 -15.06
N MET A 160 -8.34 -3.90 -16.18
CA MET A 160 -7.81 -4.25 -17.51
C MET A 160 -6.29 -4.06 -17.64
N PRO A 161 -5.67 -2.99 -17.10
CA PRO A 161 -4.22 -2.78 -17.19
C PRO A 161 -3.37 -3.87 -16.52
N GLU A 162 -3.86 -4.53 -15.46
CA GLU A 162 -3.14 -5.64 -14.80
C GLU A 162 -2.77 -6.76 -15.79
N GLY A 163 -3.63 -6.97 -16.79
CA GLY A 163 -3.37 -7.95 -17.85
C GLY A 163 -2.08 -7.67 -18.63
N VAL A 164 -1.63 -6.43 -18.70
CA VAL A 164 -0.38 -6.07 -19.37
C VAL A 164 0.82 -6.65 -18.62
N ALA A 165 0.80 -6.63 -17.28
CA ALA A 165 1.84 -7.24 -16.46
C ALA A 165 1.93 -8.75 -16.66
N SER A 166 0.77 -9.44 -16.68
CA SER A 166 0.70 -10.88 -16.92
C SER A 166 1.25 -11.25 -18.30
N VAL A 167 0.87 -10.49 -19.35
CA VAL A 167 1.39 -10.69 -20.71
C VAL A 167 2.88 -10.38 -20.78
N ALA A 168 3.35 -9.32 -20.14
CA ALA A 168 4.76 -8.99 -20.09
C ALA A 168 5.59 -10.11 -19.43
N ALA A 169 5.03 -10.76 -18.40
CA ALA A 169 5.67 -11.92 -17.76
C ALA A 169 5.70 -13.13 -18.70
N GLU A 170 4.60 -13.44 -19.39
CA GLU A 170 4.52 -14.53 -20.37
C GLU A 170 5.52 -14.38 -21.53
N GLU A 171 5.74 -13.14 -21.96
CA GLU A 171 6.58 -12.81 -23.12
C GLU A 171 8.02 -12.45 -22.72
N GLY A 172 8.38 -12.53 -21.43
CA GLY A 172 9.72 -12.23 -20.91
C GLY A 172 10.12 -10.76 -20.99
N LEU A 173 9.14 -9.85 -21.02
CA LEU A 173 9.36 -8.41 -21.13
C LEU A 173 9.56 -7.72 -19.77
N VAL A 174 9.20 -8.38 -18.66
CA VAL A 174 9.25 -7.79 -17.31
C VAL A 174 10.65 -7.33 -16.93
N GLU A 175 11.68 -8.06 -17.35
CA GLU A 175 13.07 -7.70 -17.05
C GLU A 175 13.56 -6.45 -17.82
N LEU A 176 12.84 -6.05 -18.87
CA LEU A 176 13.18 -4.89 -19.68
C LEU A 176 12.56 -3.59 -19.18
N ILE A 177 11.63 -3.66 -18.26
CA ILE A 177 10.83 -2.53 -17.76
C ILE A 177 10.80 -2.50 -16.22
N THR A 178 10.40 -1.39 -15.65
CA THR A 178 10.06 -1.29 -14.22
C THR A 178 8.57 -1.10 -14.08
N LEU A 179 7.87 -2.10 -13.58
CA LEU A 179 6.46 -1.98 -13.26
C LEU A 179 6.27 -1.22 -11.94
N THR A 180 5.25 -0.40 -11.89
CA THR A 180 4.81 0.26 -10.68
C THR A 180 3.30 0.10 -10.56
N ALA A 181 2.80 0.06 -9.33
CA ALA A 181 1.37 0.03 -9.06
C ALA A 181 0.94 1.31 -8.34
N GLU A 182 -0.31 1.70 -8.52
CA GLU A 182 -0.89 2.89 -7.91
C GLU A 182 -0.61 3.01 -6.41
N PRO A 183 -0.71 1.95 -5.59
CA PRO A 183 -0.47 2.03 -4.15
C PRO A 183 1.01 2.22 -3.76
N GLY A 184 1.91 2.47 -4.70
CA GLY A 184 3.30 2.84 -4.42
C GLY A 184 4.30 1.67 -4.49
N VAL A 185 3.90 0.51 -4.96
CA VAL A 185 4.81 -0.62 -5.19
C VAL A 185 5.69 -0.35 -6.42
N ILE A 186 6.98 -0.58 -6.32
CA ILE A 186 7.94 -0.43 -7.41
C ILE A 186 8.61 -1.78 -7.64
N GLY A 187 8.55 -2.23 -8.89
CA GLY A 187 9.00 -3.57 -9.29
C GLY A 187 7.95 -4.64 -8.98
N GLY A 188 8.25 -5.88 -9.38
CA GLY A 188 7.33 -7.00 -9.23
C GLY A 188 6.21 -6.98 -10.29
N ILE A 189 5.25 -7.89 -10.10
CA ILE A 189 4.05 -8.04 -10.94
C ILE A 189 2.87 -7.77 -10.03
N PRO A 190 2.01 -6.79 -10.36
CA PRO A 190 0.85 -6.43 -9.54
C PRO A 190 -0.22 -7.51 -9.53
#